data_1b7dee0d0b3a8e42153dc27a49574140
#
_entry.id   1b7dee0d0b3a8e42153dc27a49574140
#
_cell.length_a   1.000
_cell.length_b   1.000
_cell.length_c   1.000
_cell.angle_alpha   90.00
_cell.angle_beta   90.00
_cell.angle_gamma   90.00
#
_symmetry.space_group_name_H-M   'P 1'
#
loop_
_entity.id
_entity.type
_entity.pdbx_description
1 polymer ?
#
loop_
_entity_poly.entity_id
_entity_poly.type
_entity_poly.pdbx_seq_one_letter_code
_entity_poly.pdbx_strand_id
1 'polypeptide(L)'
;MFRHSLKVGVAAGLIAAFGLPASLSAQECAKSGNKHTRGADVELSYAARRDDPQPKEDRYARTIRTLEPALSDDEPLPRAYLLAGTAYLGLRDYGGADSMLTKLISVEPGCADLANEMRFNAWVPLYNRGINSLRAGDQDAALEAFLQANMMYSDSRSLTNAANIYQQRGDNATAMQMYERALEVGGEPDMVRAASINMAELLRIDGRDDEALAIYSEYASDNPDDVLGLLNYAVALMDSGDQEAAEQLFTELLVRDDLSFRQWSQVGIGLYRAQDFTQAAVAFERAHDMNPLNKETMENLANTYYQAERYDELVPVAGELVDRYPFESVNYNLLANAHRELQDADAALTVLERREALEFEFLRSQLTSVSENVYSVEGQVMNKSATAGLEVTVPIDLLGEGGEIIASEELLITLPAAGEASSFLLQFQIEDAVSGFQYNQDGSSADS
;
A
#
# COMPACT_ATOMS: atom_id res chain seq x y z
N MET A 1 13.48 25.88 3.52
CA MET A 1 13.96 26.90 4.50
C MET A 1 13.32 28.24 4.17
N PHE A 2 12.12 28.51 4.69
CA PHE A 2 11.57 29.89 4.69
C PHE A 2 10.81 30.08 6.01
N ARG A 3 11.44 30.81 6.92
CA ARG A 3 10.79 31.35 8.11
C ARG A 3 10.16 32.70 7.72
N HIS A 4 8.85 32.78 7.79
CA HIS A 4 8.15 34.06 7.83
C HIS A 4 7.57 34.26 9.23
N SER A 5 8.06 35.27 9.93
CA SER A 5 7.55 35.75 11.21
C SER A 5 6.28 36.56 10.96
N LEU A 6 5.13 36.09 11.45
CA LEU A 6 3.86 36.82 11.43
C LEU A 6 3.68 37.64 12.71
N LYS A 7 3.43 38.94 12.55
CA LYS A 7 2.87 39.82 13.61
C LYS A 7 1.33 39.76 13.50
N VAL A 8 0.69 39.32 14.55
CA VAL A 8 -0.75 39.00 14.60
C VAL A 8 -1.47 40.08 15.41
N GLY A 9 -2.51 40.70 14.81
CA GLY A 9 -3.43 41.66 15.47
C GLY A 9 -4.66 40.96 16.09
N VAL A 10 -5.41 41.62 16.93
CA VAL A 10 -6.41 41.17 17.88
C VAL A 10 -7.60 40.32 17.30
N ALA A 11 -7.75 40.21 15.98
CA ALA A 11 -8.69 39.26 15.35
C ALA A 11 -8.21 37.79 15.35
N ALA A 12 -6.97 37.54 15.74
CA ALA A 12 -6.29 36.24 15.69
C ALA A 12 -6.63 35.29 16.86
N GLY A 13 -7.35 35.74 17.87
CA GLY A 13 -7.64 34.93 19.04
C GLY A 13 -8.61 33.76 18.80
N LEU A 14 -9.51 33.88 17.82
CA LEU A 14 -10.50 32.85 17.48
C LEU A 14 -9.95 31.72 16.61
N ILE A 15 -8.98 32.06 15.78
CA ILE A 15 -8.38 31.12 14.82
C ILE A 15 -7.30 30.26 15.49
N ALA A 16 -6.65 30.79 16.54
CA ALA A 16 -5.57 30.10 17.25
C ALA A 16 -6.00 28.81 18.00
N ALA A 17 -7.29 28.61 18.26
CA ALA A 17 -7.79 27.41 18.92
C ALA A 17 -7.67 26.13 18.04
N PHE A 18 -7.58 26.29 16.71
CA PHE A 18 -7.43 25.21 15.74
C PHE A 18 -6.13 25.30 14.89
N GLY A 19 -5.20 26.18 15.25
CA GLY A 19 -3.88 26.26 14.58
C GLY A 19 -3.90 26.93 13.21
N LEU A 20 -4.91 27.74 12.88
CA LEU A 20 -5.07 28.40 11.59
C LEU A 20 -4.17 29.62 11.46
N PRO A 21 -3.36 29.77 10.36
CA PRO A 21 -2.75 31.03 10.01
C PRO A 21 -3.85 32.00 9.53
N ALA A 22 -3.89 33.21 10.11
CA ALA A 22 -4.79 34.24 9.63
C ALA A 22 -4.34 34.72 8.25
N SER A 23 -4.95 34.22 7.17
CA SER A 23 -4.81 34.81 5.84
C SER A 23 -5.49 36.17 5.78
N LEU A 24 -5.02 37.07 4.90
CA LEU A 24 -5.65 38.40 4.69
C LEU A 24 -7.14 38.26 4.33
N SER A 25 -7.54 37.18 3.65
CA SER A 25 -8.93 36.84 3.31
C SER A 25 -9.81 36.53 4.54
N ALA A 26 -9.25 35.89 5.58
CA ALA A 26 -9.94 35.62 6.82
C ALA A 26 -10.31 36.89 7.60
N GLN A 27 -9.52 37.97 7.46
CA GLN A 27 -9.81 39.28 8.09
C GLN A 27 -10.94 40.04 7.40
N GLU A 28 -11.21 39.75 6.13
CA GLU A 28 -12.25 40.40 5.35
C GLU A 28 -13.59 39.67 5.41
N CYS A 29 -13.56 38.37 5.59
CA CYS A 29 -14.75 37.55 5.74
C CYS A 29 -15.48 37.87 7.02
N ALA A 30 -16.79 38.05 6.88
CA ALA A 30 -17.73 38.14 8.01
C ALA A 30 -17.42 39.26 9.04
N LYS A 31 -17.07 40.48 8.57
CA LYS A 31 -16.74 41.64 9.41
C LYS A 31 -17.96 42.19 10.20
N SER A 32 -19.15 42.10 9.61
CA SER A 32 -20.33 42.65 10.22
C SER A 32 -20.86 41.80 11.37
N GLY A 33 -21.21 42.43 12.48
CA GLY A 33 -21.69 41.71 13.65
C GLY A 33 -22.74 42.51 14.41
N ASN A 34 -23.58 41.80 15.14
CA ASN A 34 -24.63 42.35 16.05
C ASN A 34 -24.32 41.95 17.51
N LYS A 35 -25.29 42.19 18.42
CA LYS A 35 -25.11 41.85 19.85
C LYS A 35 -24.94 40.35 20.09
N HIS A 36 -25.56 39.46 19.26
CA HIS A 36 -25.50 38.01 19.40
C HIS A 36 -24.16 37.47 18.93
N THR A 37 -23.66 37.94 17.79
CA THR A 37 -22.32 37.56 17.31
C THR A 37 -21.21 38.03 18.26
N ARG A 38 -21.34 39.21 18.88
CA ARG A 38 -20.39 39.68 19.91
C ARG A 38 -20.42 38.81 21.17
N GLY A 39 -21.61 38.38 21.62
CA GLY A 39 -21.75 37.45 22.74
C GLY A 39 -21.09 36.10 22.43
N ALA A 40 -21.34 35.56 21.26
CA ALA A 40 -20.70 34.31 20.78
C ALA A 40 -19.17 34.39 20.68
N ASP A 41 -18.62 35.52 20.18
CA ASP A 41 -17.18 35.78 20.16
C ASP A 41 -16.54 35.69 21.55
N VAL A 42 -17.26 36.22 22.58
CA VAL A 42 -16.78 36.17 23.97
C VAL A 42 -16.75 34.71 24.47
N GLU A 43 -17.80 33.93 24.25
CA GLU A 43 -17.84 32.53 24.67
C GLU A 43 -16.73 31.69 23.98
N LEU A 44 -16.49 31.85 22.66
CA LEU A 44 -15.43 31.20 21.93
C LEU A 44 -14.02 31.63 22.42
N SER A 45 -13.87 32.91 22.78
CA SER A 45 -12.63 33.40 23.35
C SER A 45 -12.29 32.74 24.69
N TYR A 46 -13.28 32.44 25.51
CA TYR A 46 -13.11 31.66 26.75
C TYR A 46 -12.79 30.19 26.45
N ALA A 47 -13.50 29.56 25.49
CA ALA A 47 -13.21 28.18 25.08
C ALA A 47 -11.77 27.99 24.59
N ALA A 48 -11.15 29.03 24.04
CA ALA A 48 -9.74 29.01 23.59
C ALA A 48 -8.73 29.11 24.74
N ARG A 49 -9.13 29.51 25.95
CA ARG A 49 -8.20 29.67 27.09
C ARG A 49 -7.92 28.32 27.74
N ARG A 50 -6.67 28.13 28.18
CA ARG A 50 -6.26 26.91 28.90
C ARG A 50 -6.70 26.92 30.38
N ASP A 51 -6.93 28.10 30.94
CA ASP A 51 -7.22 28.36 32.35
C ASP A 51 -8.72 28.66 32.60
N ASP A 52 -9.60 28.46 31.61
CA ASP A 52 -11.06 28.60 31.82
C ASP A 52 -11.53 27.48 32.76
N PRO A 53 -12.20 27.83 33.88
CA PRO A 53 -12.73 26.85 34.83
C PRO A 53 -13.88 26.02 34.28
N GLN A 54 -14.49 26.43 33.17
CA GLN A 54 -15.63 25.74 32.56
C GLN A 54 -15.17 24.80 31.45
N PRO A 55 -15.84 23.63 31.28
CA PRO A 55 -15.60 22.74 30.16
C PRO A 55 -15.77 23.48 28.83
N LYS A 56 -14.87 23.20 27.90
CA LYS A 56 -14.90 23.82 26.57
C LYS A 56 -16.20 23.52 25.84
N GLU A 57 -16.73 22.33 26.00
CA GLU A 57 -18.00 21.87 25.42
C GLU A 57 -19.18 22.76 25.87
N ASP A 58 -19.20 23.17 27.15
CA ASP A 58 -20.24 24.09 27.66
C ASP A 58 -20.13 25.47 27.02
N ARG A 59 -18.93 25.96 26.73
CA ARG A 59 -18.69 27.21 26.03
C ARG A 59 -19.17 27.14 24.58
N TYR A 60 -18.82 26.08 23.87
CA TYR A 60 -19.29 25.87 22.50
C TYR A 60 -20.85 25.75 22.45
N ALA A 61 -21.46 25.00 23.35
CA ALA A 61 -22.90 24.88 23.43
C ALA A 61 -23.60 26.24 23.73
N ARG A 62 -23.00 27.09 24.59
CA ARG A 62 -23.50 28.43 24.81
C ARG A 62 -23.33 29.34 23.61
N THR A 63 -22.25 29.23 22.88
CA THR A 63 -22.06 29.95 21.62
C THR A 63 -23.21 29.70 20.67
N ILE A 64 -23.59 28.44 20.46
CA ILE A 64 -24.71 28.09 19.58
C ILE A 64 -26.01 28.70 20.07
N ARG A 65 -26.36 28.53 21.37
CA ARG A 65 -27.60 29.14 21.94
C ARG A 65 -27.61 30.67 21.82
N THR A 66 -26.46 31.32 21.98
CA THR A 66 -26.35 32.79 21.83
C THR A 66 -26.58 33.23 20.39
N LEU A 67 -26.25 32.38 19.42
CA LEU A 67 -26.41 32.66 17.98
C LEU A 67 -27.79 32.31 17.44
N GLU A 68 -28.63 31.50 18.14
CA GLU A 68 -29.93 31.06 17.65
C GLU A 68 -30.79 32.25 17.10
N PRO A 69 -30.91 33.41 17.79
CA PRO A 69 -31.69 34.53 17.26
C PRO A 69 -31.09 35.14 15.97
N ALA A 70 -29.76 35.13 15.85
CA ALA A 70 -29.06 35.65 14.67
C ALA A 70 -29.09 34.67 13.49
N LEU A 71 -29.21 33.36 13.75
CA LEU A 71 -29.33 32.32 12.73
C LEU A 71 -30.77 32.14 12.24
N SER A 72 -31.75 32.58 13.05
CA SER A 72 -33.19 32.55 12.74
C SER A 72 -33.68 33.83 12.10
N ASP A 73 -32.81 34.80 11.87
CA ASP A 73 -33.15 36.07 11.21
C ASP A 73 -33.44 35.83 9.72
N ASP A 74 -34.30 36.66 9.11
CA ASP A 74 -34.61 36.58 7.68
C ASP A 74 -33.36 36.83 6.80
N GLU A 75 -32.41 37.62 7.29
CA GLU A 75 -31.10 37.89 6.67
C GLU A 75 -29.99 37.62 7.69
N PRO A 76 -29.59 36.35 7.91
CA PRO A 76 -28.57 36.01 8.88
C PRO A 76 -27.19 36.55 8.47
N LEU A 77 -26.48 37.10 9.45
CA LEU A 77 -25.15 37.66 9.21
C LEU A 77 -24.14 36.51 8.92
N PRO A 78 -23.26 36.67 7.90
CA PRO A 78 -22.19 35.69 7.62
C PRO A 78 -21.38 35.32 8.87
N ARG A 79 -21.10 36.29 9.76
CA ARG A 79 -20.40 36.06 11.03
C ARG A 79 -21.13 35.08 11.95
N ALA A 80 -22.46 35.05 11.96
CA ALA A 80 -23.21 34.10 12.78
C ALA A 80 -22.97 32.67 12.33
N TYR A 81 -22.93 32.42 11.01
CA TYR A 81 -22.61 31.10 10.46
C TYR A 81 -21.15 30.68 10.72
N LEU A 82 -20.21 31.62 10.60
CA LEU A 82 -18.78 31.35 10.90
C LEU A 82 -18.58 30.92 12.35
N LEU A 83 -19.16 31.66 13.30
CA LEU A 83 -19.03 31.36 14.73
C LEU A 83 -19.77 30.09 15.13
N ALA A 84 -20.96 29.83 14.55
CA ALA A 84 -21.66 28.57 14.75
C ALA A 84 -20.89 27.38 14.20
N GLY A 85 -20.34 27.48 12.99
CA GLY A 85 -19.45 26.45 12.41
C GLY A 85 -18.25 26.14 13.31
N THR A 86 -17.60 27.17 13.84
CA THR A 86 -16.50 27.03 14.81
C THR A 86 -16.95 26.30 16.09
N ALA A 87 -18.11 26.66 16.64
CA ALA A 87 -18.63 26.03 17.84
C ALA A 87 -19.01 24.54 17.62
N TYR A 88 -19.64 24.22 16.48
CA TYR A 88 -19.97 22.85 16.12
C TYR A 88 -18.70 21.99 15.92
N LEU A 89 -17.63 22.54 15.31
CA LEU A 89 -16.31 21.86 15.24
C LEU A 89 -15.78 21.56 16.64
N GLY A 90 -15.89 22.53 17.56
CA GLY A 90 -15.48 22.36 18.96
C GLY A 90 -16.27 21.27 19.71
N LEU A 91 -17.54 21.09 19.37
CA LEU A 91 -18.40 20.02 19.88
C LEU A 91 -18.23 18.69 19.17
N ARG A 92 -17.41 18.64 18.12
CA ARG A 92 -17.28 17.49 17.21
C ARG A 92 -18.58 17.09 16.51
N ASP A 93 -19.50 18.05 16.40
CA ASP A 93 -20.70 17.94 15.55
C ASP A 93 -20.34 18.39 14.13
N TYR A 94 -19.78 17.45 13.36
CA TYR A 94 -19.29 17.73 12.02
C TYR A 94 -20.42 18.03 11.03
N GLY A 95 -21.60 17.43 11.21
CA GLY A 95 -22.78 17.73 10.41
C GLY A 95 -23.29 19.16 10.62
N GLY A 96 -23.37 19.59 11.88
CA GLY A 96 -23.71 20.97 12.24
C GLY A 96 -22.66 21.95 11.69
N ALA A 97 -21.38 21.61 11.81
CA ALA A 97 -20.29 22.44 11.29
C ALA A 97 -20.36 22.61 9.77
N ASP A 98 -20.47 21.51 9.01
CA ASP A 98 -20.57 21.58 7.56
C ASP A 98 -21.78 22.36 7.08
N SER A 99 -22.96 22.18 7.71
CA SER A 99 -24.18 22.94 7.42
C SER A 99 -23.93 24.46 7.59
N MET A 100 -23.28 24.86 8.68
CA MET A 100 -23.03 26.29 8.92
C MET A 100 -21.99 26.87 7.95
N LEU A 101 -20.93 26.13 7.65
CA LEU A 101 -19.90 26.57 6.69
C LEU A 101 -20.45 26.63 5.26
N THR A 102 -21.33 25.71 4.87
CA THR A 102 -22.04 25.77 3.59
C THR A 102 -22.94 27.01 3.48
N LYS A 103 -23.71 27.31 4.54
CA LYS A 103 -24.55 28.53 4.60
C LYS A 103 -23.68 29.80 4.58
N LEU A 104 -22.52 29.80 5.26
CA LEU A 104 -21.57 30.90 5.20
C LEU A 104 -21.17 31.21 3.76
N ILE A 105 -20.77 30.20 3.00
CA ILE A 105 -20.34 30.34 1.59
C ILE A 105 -21.50 30.83 0.72
N SER A 106 -22.74 30.36 0.98
CA SER A 106 -23.92 30.71 0.19
C SER A 106 -24.29 32.19 0.34
N VAL A 107 -24.13 32.76 1.55
CA VAL A 107 -24.47 34.18 1.82
C VAL A 107 -23.31 35.14 1.60
N GLU A 108 -22.09 34.65 1.74
CA GLU A 108 -20.87 35.43 1.55
C GLU A 108 -19.82 34.57 0.81
N PRO A 109 -19.88 34.49 -0.52
CA PRO A 109 -18.93 33.67 -1.31
C PRO A 109 -17.46 34.01 -1.08
N GLY A 110 -17.13 35.24 -0.69
CA GLY A 110 -15.77 35.64 -0.32
C GLY A 110 -15.23 34.92 0.92
N CYS A 111 -16.04 34.16 1.65
CA CYS A 111 -15.63 33.33 2.78
C CYS A 111 -15.29 31.88 2.39
N ALA A 112 -15.36 31.53 1.12
CA ALA A 112 -15.16 30.14 0.67
C ALA A 112 -13.78 29.56 1.07
N ASP A 113 -12.71 30.34 0.88
CA ASP A 113 -11.36 29.90 1.23
C ASP A 113 -11.24 29.62 2.74
N LEU A 114 -11.76 30.52 3.58
CA LEU A 114 -11.73 30.32 5.03
C LEU A 114 -12.57 29.10 5.45
N ALA A 115 -13.77 28.93 4.90
CA ALA A 115 -14.62 27.81 5.22
C ALA A 115 -13.99 26.47 4.80
N ASN A 116 -13.36 26.42 3.63
CA ASN A 116 -12.64 25.24 3.14
C ASN A 116 -11.38 24.96 3.95
N GLU A 117 -10.64 25.98 4.38
CA GLU A 117 -9.51 25.82 5.30
C GLU A 117 -9.97 25.22 6.64
N MET A 118 -11.08 25.70 7.20
CA MET A 118 -11.66 25.12 8.42
C MET A 118 -12.08 23.67 8.24
N ARG A 119 -12.68 23.32 7.10
CA ARG A 119 -13.05 21.95 6.75
C ARG A 119 -11.82 21.05 6.65
N PHE A 120 -10.78 21.49 5.94
CA PHE A 120 -9.54 20.74 5.80
C PHE A 120 -8.85 20.52 7.15
N ASN A 121 -8.78 21.55 7.99
CA ASN A 121 -8.20 21.43 9.33
C ASN A 121 -8.98 20.48 10.26
N ALA A 122 -10.29 20.34 10.07
CA ALA A 122 -11.10 19.34 10.76
C ALA A 122 -10.91 17.93 10.17
N TRP A 123 -10.68 17.83 8.85
CA TRP A 123 -10.42 16.58 8.15
C TRP A 123 -9.15 15.88 8.64
N VAL A 124 -8.04 16.60 8.80
CA VAL A 124 -6.72 16.03 9.17
C VAL A 124 -6.79 15.14 10.43
N PRO A 125 -7.28 15.60 11.60
CA PRO A 125 -7.35 14.76 12.79
C PRO A 125 -8.34 13.61 12.65
N LEU A 126 -9.41 13.76 11.86
CA LEU A 126 -10.38 12.70 11.59
C LEU A 126 -9.76 11.60 10.75
N TYR A 127 -9.10 11.96 9.67
CA TYR A 127 -8.36 11.01 8.83
C TYR A 127 -7.32 10.24 9.65
N ASN A 128 -6.49 10.94 10.43
CA ASN A 128 -5.47 10.32 11.28
C ASN A 128 -6.11 9.38 12.33
N ARG A 129 -7.28 9.73 12.88
CA ARG A 129 -8.04 8.83 13.77
C ARG A 129 -8.44 7.57 13.04
N GLY A 130 -8.94 7.68 11.80
CA GLY A 130 -9.28 6.54 10.96
C GLY A 130 -8.09 5.60 10.75
N ILE A 131 -6.93 6.13 10.37
CA ILE A 131 -5.69 5.35 10.18
C ILE A 131 -5.26 4.66 11.49
N ASN A 132 -5.30 5.37 12.63
CA ASN A 132 -4.93 4.78 13.91
C ASN A 132 -5.89 3.67 14.34
N SER A 133 -7.19 3.83 14.09
CA SER A 133 -8.21 2.80 14.35
C SER A 133 -8.00 1.57 13.47
N LEU A 134 -7.66 1.74 12.18
CA LEU A 134 -7.29 0.62 11.31
C LEU A 134 -6.09 -0.16 11.84
N ARG A 135 -5.03 0.55 12.28
CA ARG A 135 -3.84 -0.09 12.87
C ARG A 135 -4.15 -0.85 14.16
N ALA A 136 -5.14 -0.38 14.91
CA ALA A 136 -5.63 -1.05 16.11
C ALA A 136 -6.62 -2.21 15.82
N GLY A 137 -6.98 -2.45 14.56
CA GLY A 137 -7.96 -3.46 14.15
C GLY A 137 -9.42 -3.06 14.38
N ASP A 138 -9.69 -1.81 14.79
CA ASP A 138 -11.06 -1.29 15.02
C ASP A 138 -11.63 -0.69 13.72
N GLN A 139 -12.19 -1.56 12.88
CA GLN A 139 -12.76 -1.15 11.60
C GLN A 139 -14.02 -0.28 11.75
N ASP A 140 -14.79 -0.41 12.82
CA ASP A 140 -15.99 0.41 13.04
C ASP A 140 -15.61 1.86 13.35
N ALA A 141 -14.68 2.06 14.29
CA ALA A 141 -14.16 3.38 14.60
C ALA A 141 -13.41 4.02 13.42
N ALA A 142 -12.71 3.21 12.61
CA ALA A 142 -12.03 3.67 11.41
C ALA A 142 -13.02 4.17 10.36
N LEU A 143 -14.05 3.39 10.05
CA LEU A 143 -15.10 3.76 9.09
C LEU A 143 -15.82 5.03 9.51
N GLU A 144 -16.25 5.12 10.78
CA GLU A 144 -16.87 6.34 11.32
C GLU A 144 -15.97 7.55 11.12
N ALA A 145 -14.68 7.42 11.42
CA ALA A 145 -13.71 8.51 11.31
C ALA A 145 -13.50 8.95 9.85
N PHE A 146 -13.40 8.02 8.90
CA PHE A 146 -13.25 8.34 7.48
C PHE A 146 -14.51 8.97 6.89
N LEU A 147 -15.71 8.51 7.29
CA LEU A 147 -16.97 9.12 6.84
C LEU A 147 -17.12 10.54 7.38
N GLN A 148 -16.77 10.78 8.66
CA GLN A 148 -16.75 12.13 9.24
C GLN A 148 -15.69 13.02 8.57
N ALA A 149 -14.52 12.47 8.26
CA ALA A 149 -13.49 13.19 7.51
C ALA A 149 -14.01 13.61 6.13
N ASN A 150 -14.58 12.68 5.38
CA ASN A 150 -15.15 12.97 4.05
C ASN A 150 -16.33 13.94 4.09
N MET A 151 -17.13 13.98 5.17
CA MET A 151 -18.18 14.98 5.38
C MET A 151 -17.58 16.39 5.48
N MET A 152 -16.46 16.53 6.18
CA MET A 152 -15.79 17.83 6.33
C MET A 152 -15.07 18.26 5.07
N TYR A 153 -14.30 17.37 4.46
CA TYR A 153 -13.53 17.66 3.25
C TYR A 153 -13.48 16.42 2.38
N SER A 154 -14.00 16.51 1.16
CA SER A 154 -13.99 15.41 0.21
C SER A 154 -12.56 15.19 -0.28
N ASP A 155 -12.01 14.01 0.02
CA ASP A 155 -10.63 13.65 -0.28
C ASP A 155 -10.55 12.18 -0.63
N SER A 156 -9.85 11.84 -1.73
CA SER A 156 -9.73 10.47 -2.21
C SER A 156 -9.20 9.49 -1.16
N ARG A 157 -8.32 9.92 -0.25
CA ARG A 157 -7.77 9.08 0.82
C ARG A 157 -8.85 8.60 1.79
N SER A 158 -9.74 9.50 2.23
CA SER A 158 -10.84 9.14 3.14
C SER A 158 -11.87 8.24 2.46
N LEU A 159 -12.19 8.55 1.20
CA LEU A 159 -13.14 7.80 0.39
C LEU A 159 -12.64 6.39 0.10
N THR A 160 -11.39 6.25 -0.38
CA THR A 160 -10.78 4.95 -0.69
C THR A 160 -10.66 4.06 0.55
N ASN A 161 -10.24 4.62 1.70
CA ASN A 161 -10.16 3.84 2.93
C ASN A 161 -11.54 3.40 3.44
N ALA A 162 -12.57 4.25 3.35
CA ALA A 162 -13.94 3.86 3.69
C ALA A 162 -14.46 2.78 2.73
N ALA A 163 -14.21 2.91 1.43
CA ALA A 163 -14.56 1.93 0.40
C ALA A 163 -13.93 0.56 0.69
N ASN A 164 -12.63 0.53 1.02
CA ASN A 164 -11.92 -0.70 1.39
C ASN A 164 -12.60 -1.42 2.57
N ILE A 165 -13.06 -0.67 3.59
CA ILE A 165 -13.76 -1.27 4.74
C ILE A 165 -15.12 -1.83 4.31
N TYR A 166 -15.88 -1.12 3.48
CA TYR A 166 -17.15 -1.63 2.95
C TYR A 166 -16.95 -2.90 2.10
N GLN A 167 -15.94 -2.91 1.23
CA GLN A 167 -15.57 -4.08 0.44
C GLN A 167 -15.23 -5.30 1.32
N GLN A 168 -14.40 -5.11 2.35
CA GLN A 168 -14.06 -6.17 3.32
C GLN A 168 -15.28 -6.72 4.07
N ARG A 169 -16.32 -5.92 4.24
CA ARG A 169 -17.61 -6.31 4.85
C ARG A 169 -18.58 -6.94 3.84
N GLY A 170 -18.20 -6.99 2.57
CA GLY A 170 -19.05 -7.51 1.49
C GLY A 170 -20.11 -6.53 0.99
N ASP A 171 -20.09 -5.27 1.45
CA ASP A 171 -20.97 -4.21 0.93
C ASP A 171 -20.33 -3.58 -0.33
N ASN A 172 -20.26 -4.39 -1.39
CA ASN A 172 -19.63 -4.01 -2.65
C ASN A 172 -20.33 -2.81 -3.32
N ALA A 173 -21.65 -2.70 -3.15
CA ALA A 173 -22.41 -1.60 -3.75
C ALA A 173 -22.01 -0.24 -3.16
N THR A 174 -21.90 -0.15 -1.82
CA THR A 174 -21.43 1.07 -1.16
C THR A 174 -19.95 1.32 -1.43
N ALA A 175 -19.11 0.27 -1.47
CA ALA A 175 -17.70 0.39 -1.81
C ALA A 175 -17.50 1.01 -3.19
N MET A 176 -18.23 0.52 -4.22
CA MET A 176 -18.17 1.07 -5.58
C MET A 176 -18.53 2.55 -5.64
N GLN A 177 -19.61 2.97 -4.95
CA GLN A 177 -19.97 4.39 -4.89
C GLN A 177 -18.89 5.26 -4.24
N MET A 178 -18.22 4.75 -3.22
CA MET A 178 -17.11 5.48 -2.57
C MET A 178 -15.88 5.55 -3.43
N TYR A 179 -15.52 4.48 -4.16
CA TYR A 179 -14.43 4.49 -5.13
C TYR A 179 -14.72 5.45 -6.29
N GLU A 180 -15.93 5.40 -6.87
CA GLU A 180 -16.35 6.34 -7.92
C GLU A 180 -16.16 7.80 -7.47
N ARG A 181 -16.63 8.13 -6.28
CA ARG A 181 -16.41 9.48 -5.72
C ARG A 181 -14.95 9.80 -5.46
N ALA A 182 -14.13 8.80 -5.08
CA ALA A 182 -12.70 8.99 -4.89
C ALA A 182 -12.00 9.33 -6.22
N LEU A 183 -12.41 8.69 -7.32
CA LEU A 183 -11.92 8.98 -8.67
C LEU A 183 -12.36 10.37 -9.14
N GLU A 184 -13.63 10.75 -8.92
CA GLU A 184 -14.15 12.10 -9.25
C GLU A 184 -13.38 13.21 -8.52
N VAL A 185 -13.05 12.99 -7.25
CA VAL A 185 -12.31 13.98 -6.43
C VAL A 185 -10.85 14.07 -6.87
N GLY A 186 -10.26 12.96 -7.30
CA GLY A 186 -8.84 12.88 -7.64
C GLY A 186 -7.93 13.09 -6.42
N GLY A 187 -6.72 13.56 -6.65
CA GLY A 187 -5.76 13.92 -5.58
C GLY A 187 -4.51 13.07 -5.59
N GLU A 188 -4.15 12.46 -4.46
CA GLU A 188 -2.91 11.67 -4.32
C GLU A 188 -2.89 10.49 -5.30
N PRO A 189 -1.90 10.39 -6.21
CA PRO A 189 -1.87 9.38 -7.27
C PRO A 189 -2.00 7.94 -6.76
N ASP A 190 -1.37 7.60 -5.64
CA ASP A 190 -1.44 6.27 -5.05
C ASP A 190 -2.87 5.90 -4.60
N MET A 191 -3.63 6.88 -4.10
CA MET A 191 -5.01 6.64 -3.66
C MET A 191 -5.98 6.55 -4.84
N VAL A 192 -5.77 7.35 -5.85
CA VAL A 192 -6.55 7.28 -7.11
C VAL A 192 -6.31 5.94 -7.79
N ARG A 193 -5.05 5.51 -7.91
CA ARG A 193 -4.69 4.18 -8.42
C ARG A 193 -5.36 3.07 -7.63
N ALA A 194 -5.28 3.12 -6.30
CA ALA A 194 -5.91 2.11 -5.44
C ALA A 194 -7.43 2.07 -5.63
N ALA A 195 -8.09 3.23 -5.74
CA ALA A 195 -9.51 3.31 -6.02
C ALA A 195 -9.86 2.71 -7.39
N SER A 196 -9.08 3.03 -8.42
CA SER A 196 -9.26 2.47 -9.79
C SER A 196 -9.14 0.95 -9.80
N ILE A 197 -8.08 0.41 -9.20
CA ILE A 197 -7.84 -1.05 -9.15
C ILE A 197 -8.98 -1.75 -8.40
N ASN A 198 -9.33 -1.28 -7.20
CA ASN A 198 -10.33 -1.94 -6.38
C ASN A 198 -11.74 -1.83 -6.98
N MET A 199 -12.07 -0.69 -7.61
CA MET A 199 -13.33 -0.53 -8.33
C MET A 199 -13.41 -1.47 -9.53
N ALA A 200 -12.35 -1.52 -10.34
CA ALA A 200 -12.28 -2.41 -11.49
C ALA A 200 -12.40 -3.88 -11.07
N GLU A 201 -11.76 -4.29 -9.97
CA GLU A 201 -11.91 -5.65 -9.45
C GLU A 201 -13.34 -5.96 -9.01
N LEU A 202 -14.04 -5.04 -8.35
CA LEU A 202 -15.46 -5.20 -8.01
C LEU A 202 -16.35 -5.32 -9.25
N LEU A 203 -16.06 -4.54 -10.29
CA LEU A 203 -16.76 -4.65 -11.58
C LEU A 203 -16.54 -6.01 -12.24
N ARG A 204 -15.32 -6.55 -12.19
CA ARG A 204 -15.01 -7.91 -12.69
C ARG A 204 -15.76 -8.98 -11.90
N ILE A 205 -15.83 -8.88 -10.58
CA ILE A 205 -16.62 -9.79 -9.75
C ILE A 205 -18.11 -9.77 -10.15
N ASP A 206 -18.62 -8.60 -10.55
CA ASP A 206 -19.99 -8.43 -11.05
C ASP A 206 -20.16 -8.84 -12.54
N GLY A 207 -19.09 -9.28 -13.23
CA GLY A 207 -19.09 -9.66 -14.65
C GLY A 207 -19.20 -8.45 -15.60
N ARG A 208 -18.77 -7.27 -15.14
CA ARG A 208 -18.76 -6.00 -15.88
C ARG A 208 -17.36 -5.69 -16.40
N ASP A 209 -16.75 -6.65 -17.11
CA ASP A 209 -15.34 -6.62 -17.51
C ASP A 209 -15.01 -5.43 -18.43
N ASP A 210 -15.92 -5.05 -19.34
CA ASP A 210 -15.74 -3.88 -20.23
C ASP A 210 -15.63 -2.57 -19.43
N GLU A 211 -16.42 -2.44 -18.36
CA GLU A 211 -16.38 -1.24 -17.50
C GLU A 211 -15.12 -1.23 -16.63
N ALA A 212 -14.69 -2.38 -16.14
CA ALA A 212 -13.42 -2.51 -15.42
C ALA A 212 -12.24 -2.08 -16.31
N LEU A 213 -12.20 -2.56 -17.54
CA LEU A 213 -11.16 -2.20 -18.51
C LEU A 213 -11.17 -0.71 -18.85
N ALA A 214 -12.36 -0.09 -18.96
CA ALA A 214 -12.47 1.35 -19.21
C ALA A 214 -11.83 2.17 -18.08
N ILE A 215 -12.01 1.78 -16.80
CA ILE A 215 -11.38 2.45 -15.64
C ILE A 215 -9.86 2.36 -15.69
N TYR A 216 -9.31 1.18 -15.99
CA TYR A 216 -7.85 1.04 -16.13
C TYR A 216 -7.31 1.88 -17.31
N SER A 217 -8.02 1.89 -18.42
CA SER A 217 -7.64 2.67 -19.60
C SER A 217 -7.65 4.17 -19.34
N GLU A 218 -8.69 4.68 -18.68
CA GLU A 218 -8.80 6.09 -18.28
C GLU A 218 -7.66 6.46 -17.31
N TYR A 219 -7.45 5.65 -16.28
CA TYR A 219 -6.35 5.88 -15.33
C TYR A 219 -4.99 5.93 -16.02
N ALA A 220 -4.69 4.96 -16.88
CA ALA A 220 -3.43 4.87 -17.62
C ALA A 220 -3.21 6.07 -18.56
N SER A 221 -4.30 6.53 -19.20
CA SER A 221 -4.27 7.72 -20.08
C SER A 221 -3.95 9.01 -19.31
N ASP A 222 -4.51 9.16 -18.13
CA ASP A 222 -4.32 10.35 -17.28
C ASP A 222 -2.98 10.32 -16.52
N ASN A 223 -2.39 9.14 -16.32
CA ASN A 223 -1.18 8.92 -15.54
C ASN A 223 -0.14 8.09 -16.33
N PRO A 224 0.35 8.59 -17.50
CA PRO A 224 1.24 7.82 -18.38
C PRO A 224 2.61 7.51 -17.77
N ASP A 225 3.00 8.20 -16.72
CA ASP A 225 4.26 7.98 -16.00
C ASP A 225 4.10 7.00 -14.82
N ASP A 226 2.88 6.65 -14.42
CA ASP A 226 2.64 5.67 -13.35
C ASP A 226 2.76 4.24 -13.87
N VAL A 227 3.97 3.69 -13.78
CA VAL A 227 4.30 2.33 -14.24
C VAL A 227 3.40 1.28 -13.63
N LEU A 228 3.02 1.41 -12.35
CA LEU A 228 2.14 0.44 -11.70
C LEU A 228 0.72 0.50 -12.26
N GLY A 229 0.22 1.69 -12.58
CA GLY A 229 -1.05 1.88 -13.26
C GLY A 229 -1.04 1.24 -14.65
N LEU A 230 0.01 1.47 -15.42
CA LEU A 230 0.21 0.87 -16.76
C LEU A 230 0.29 -0.66 -16.69
N LEU A 231 1.00 -1.21 -15.70
CA LEU A 231 1.08 -2.66 -15.48
C LEU A 231 -0.29 -3.28 -15.15
N ASN A 232 -1.08 -2.63 -14.29
CA ASN A 232 -2.43 -3.09 -13.98
C ASN A 232 -3.34 -3.05 -15.21
N TYR A 233 -3.20 -2.03 -16.04
CA TYR A 233 -3.93 -1.95 -17.31
C TYR A 233 -3.52 -3.06 -18.29
N ALA A 234 -2.21 -3.32 -18.44
CA ALA A 234 -1.72 -4.42 -19.28
C ALA A 234 -2.25 -5.79 -18.83
N VAL A 235 -2.25 -6.05 -17.50
CA VAL A 235 -2.84 -7.28 -16.94
C VAL A 235 -4.34 -7.36 -17.22
N ALA A 236 -5.07 -6.25 -17.07
CA ALA A 236 -6.51 -6.21 -17.36
C ALA A 236 -6.81 -6.48 -18.84
N LEU A 237 -6.00 -5.96 -19.76
CA LEU A 237 -6.07 -6.26 -21.20
C LEU A 237 -5.88 -7.75 -21.46
N MET A 238 -4.88 -8.38 -20.82
CA MET A 238 -4.67 -9.82 -20.94
C MET A 238 -5.87 -10.62 -20.44
N ASP A 239 -6.40 -10.27 -19.26
CA ASP A 239 -7.53 -10.98 -18.66
C ASP A 239 -8.82 -10.81 -19.49
N SER A 240 -8.97 -9.71 -20.22
CA SER A 240 -10.07 -9.48 -21.17
C SER A 240 -9.88 -10.18 -22.53
N GLY A 241 -8.68 -10.73 -22.78
CA GLY A 241 -8.33 -11.39 -24.05
C GLY A 241 -7.76 -10.47 -25.13
N ASP A 242 -7.54 -9.19 -24.83
CA ASP A 242 -6.86 -8.26 -25.72
C ASP A 242 -5.33 -8.36 -25.56
N GLN A 243 -4.81 -9.52 -25.99
CA GLN A 243 -3.40 -9.84 -25.85
C GLN A 243 -2.51 -8.89 -26.65
N GLU A 244 -2.96 -8.45 -27.84
CA GLU A 244 -2.17 -7.56 -28.69
C GLU A 244 -1.93 -6.19 -28.01
N ALA A 245 -2.97 -5.59 -27.43
CA ALA A 245 -2.85 -4.33 -26.72
C ALA A 245 -1.98 -4.48 -25.45
N ALA A 246 -2.10 -5.60 -24.72
CA ALA A 246 -1.26 -5.89 -23.56
C ALA A 246 0.22 -6.01 -23.94
N GLU A 247 0.55 -6.75 -25.01
CA GLU A 247 1.92 -6.90 -25.51
C GLU A 247 2.53 -5.56 -25.95
N GLN A 248 1.74 -4.71 -26.60
CA GLN A 248 2.20 -3.37 -26.97
C GLN A 248 2.58 -2.55 -25.75
N LEU A 249 1.74 -2.55 -24.72
CA LEU A 249 1.99 -1.81 -23.47
C LEU A 249 3.20 -2.35 -22.71
N PHE A 250 3.37 -3.68 -22.62
CA PHE A 250 4.57 -4.27 -22.05
C PHE A 250 5.83 -3.90 -22.84
N THR A 251 5.76 -3.89 -24.17
CA THR A 251 6.88 -3.49 -25.03
C THR A 251 7.27 -2.02 -24.80
N GLU A 252 6.30 -1.14 -24.55
CA GLU A 252 6.56 0.27 -24.18
C GLU A 252 7.26 0.36 -22.81
N LEU A 253 6.92 -0.51 -21.87
CA LEU A 253 7.59 -0.57 -20.57
C LEU A 253 9.02 -1.10 -20.67
N LEU A 254 9.32 -2.03 -21.58
CA LEU A 254 10.65 -2.61 -21.75
C LEU A 254 11.71 -1.62 -22.25
N VAL A 255 11.33 -0.53 -22.91
CA VAL A 255 12.28 0.48 -23.39
C VAL A 255 12.58 1.57 -22.36
N ARG A 256 11.94 1.52 -21.20
CA ARG A 256 12.22 2.44 -20.08
C ARG A 256 13.54 2.04 -19.41
N ASP A 257 14.21 3.02 -18.82
CA ASP A 257 15.46 2.83 -18.05
C ASP A 257 15.32 3.25 -16.58
N ASP A 258 14.15 3.76 -16.21
CA ASP A 258 13.84 4.28 -14.87
C ASP A 258 13.06 3.30 -13.97
N LEU A 259 12.83 2.06 -14.44
CA LEU A 259 12.08 1.07 -13.67
C LEU A 259 12.91 0.53 -12.50
N SER A 260 12.27 0.42 -11.33
CA SER A 260 12.83 -0.25 -10.16
C SER A 260 12.87 -1.78 -10.34
N PHE A 261 13.67 -2.44 -9.52
CA PHE A 261 13.73 -3.91 -9.41
C PHE A 261 12.34 -4.55 -9.41
N ARG A 262 11.43 -4.08 -8.53
CA ARG A 262 10.06 -4.61 -8.41
C ARG A 262 9.26 -4.43 -9.70
N GLN A 263 9.38 -3.29 -10.36
CA GLN A 263 8.67 -3.01 -11.60
C GLN A 263 9.18 -3.89 -12.75
N TRP A 264 10.49 -4.08 -12.88
CA TRP A 264 11.05 -5.03 -13.84
C TRP A 264 10.55 -6.45 -13.61
N SER A 265 10.52 -6.91 -12.35
CA SER A 265 9.96 -8.23 -12.01
C SER A 265 8.49 -8.35 -12.42
N GLN A 266 7.69 -7.30 -12.20
CA GLN A 266 6.27 -7.29 -12.58
C GLN A 266 6.07 -7.29 -14.10
N VAL A 267 6.87 -6.53 -14.86
CA VAL A 267 6.89 -6.59 -16.33
C VAL A 267 7.20 -8.00 -16.81
N GLY A 268 8.22 -8.64 -16.23
CA GLY A 268 8.59 -10.01 -16.55
C GLY A 268 7.46 -11.02 -16.27
N ILE A 269 6.79 -10.91 -15.13
CA ILE A 269 5.64 -11.76 -14.78
C ILE A 269 4.49 -11.55 -15.77
N GLY A 270 4.19 -10.30 -16.14
CA GLY A 270 3.15 -9.99 -17.12
C GLY A 270 3.44 -10.62 -18.48
N LEU A 271 4.63 -10.42 -19.01
CA LEU A 271 5.07 -11.00 -20.28
C LEU A 271 5.12 -12.53 -20.25
N TYR A 272 5.56 -13.12 -19.14
CA TYR A 272 5.54 -14.57 -18.94
C TYR A 272 4.10 -15.12 -19.01
N ARG A 273 3.14 -14.47 -18.37
CA ARG A 273 1.71 -14.82 -18.47
C ARG A 273 1.16 -14.65 -19.88
N ALA A 274 1.62 -13.64 -20.61
CA ALA A 274 1.33 -13.44 -22.04
C ALA A 274 1.98 -14.48 -22.95
N GLN A 275 2.84 -15.36 -22.40
CA GLN A 275 3.64 -16.34 -23.12
C GLN A 275 4.69 -15.71 -24.07
N ASP A 276 4.97 -14.42 -23.93
CA ASP A 276 6.12 -13.80 -24.56
C ASP A 276 7.38 -14.02 -23.73
N PHE A 277 7.86 -15.26 -23.73
CA PHE A 277 9.02 -15.66 -22.92
C PHE A 277 10.32 -14.96 -23.35
N THR A 278 10.39 -14.51 -24.59
CA THR A 278 11.57 -13.80 -25.08
C THR A 278 11.69 -12.42 -24.43
N GLN A 279 10.62 -11.66 -24.40
CA GLN A 279 10.60 -10.35 -23.75
C GLN A 279 10.56 -10.47 -22.21
N ALA A 280 9.89 -11.49 -21.68
CA ALA A 280 9.91 -11.78 -20.25
C ALA A 280 11.34 -12.01 -19.73
N ALA A 281 12.19 -12.74 -20.50
CA ALA A 281 13.58 -12.94 -20.16
C ALA A 281 14.34 -11.60 -20.05
N VAL A 282 14.13 -10.68 -20.98
CA VAL A 282 14.75 -9.34 -20.94
C VAL A 282 14.36 -8.60 -19.66
N ALA A 283 13.10 -8.63 -19.26
CA ALA A 283 12.63 -7.97 -18.06
C ALA A 283 13.22 -8.60 -16.78
N PHE A 284 13.26 -9.94 -16.70
CA PHE A 284 13.83 -10.64 -15.56
C PHE A 284 15.36 -10.53 -15.52
N GLU A 285 16.06 -10.46 -16.67
CA GLU A 285 17.50 -10.14 -16.74
C GLU A 285 17.78 -8.77 -16.11
N ARG A 286 16.99 -7.74 -16.45
CA ARG A 286 17.11 -6.41 -15.85
C ARG A 286 16.85 -6.43 -14.35
N ALA A 287 15.83 -7.15 -13.90
CA ALA A 287 15.55 -7.31 -12.48
C ALA A 287 16.70 -8.06 -11.77
N HIS A 288 17.21 -9.14 -12.37
CA HIS A 288 18.33 -9.92 -11.85
C HIS A 288 19.62 -9.10 -11.75
N ASP A 289 19.92 -8.28 -12.75
CA ASP A 289 21.08 -7.37 -12.73
C ASP A 289 21.02 -6.37 -11.56
N MET A 290 19.80 -5.96 -11.15
CA MET A 290 19.60 -5.04 -10.02
C MET A 290 19.66 -5.74 -8.66
N ASN A 291 19.22 -7.00 -8.57
CA ASN A 291 19.34 -7.82 -7.37
C ASN A 291 19.58 -9.29 -7.73
N PRO A 292 20.86 -9.66 -7.95
CA PRO A 292 21.24 -11.04 -8.34
C PRO A 292 20.99 -12.08 -7.24
N LEU A 293 20.73 -11.65 -6.01
CA LEU A 293 20.54 -12.52 -4.86
C LEU A 293 19.06 -12.80 -4.55
N ASN A 294 18.16 -12.17 -5.30
CA ASN A 294 16.73 -12.40 -5.11
C ASN A 294 16.31 -13.75 -5.71
N LYS A 295 15.98 -14.70 -4.82
CA LYS A 295 15.63 -16.09 -5.19
C LYS A 295 14.48 -16.15 -6.19
N GLU A 296 13.37 -15.41 -5.92
CA GLU A 296 12.19 -15.41 -6.77
C GLU A 296 12.50 -14.93 -8.20
N THR A 297 13.33 -13.90 -8.32
CA THR A 297 13.74 -13.39 -9.63
C THR A 297 14.61 -14.40 -10.37
N MET A 298 15.55 -15.08 -9.68
CA MET A 298 16.38 -16.15 -10.27
C MET A 298 15.51 -17.32 -10.75
N GLU A 299 14.53 -17.75 -9.94
CA GLU A 299 13.60 -18.83 -10.31
C GLU A 299 12.72 -18.43 -11.51
N ASN A 300 12.21 -17.20 -11.52
CA ASN A 300 11.42 -16.69 -12.65
C ASN A 300 12.27 -16.59 -13.91
N LEU A 301 13.49 -16.08 -13.82
CA LEU A 301 14.41 -16.01 -14.95
C LEU A 301 14.75 -17.40 -15.50
N ALA A 302 15.11 -18.35 -14.62
CA ALA A 302 15.42 -19.72 -15.01
C ALA A 302 14.24 -20.43 -15.69
N ASN A 303 13.02 -20.29 -15.12
CA ASN A 303 11.81 -20.83 -15.73
C ASN A 303 11.52 -20.16 -17.09
N THR A 304 11.77 -18.85 -17.20
CA THR A 304 11.57 -18.10 -18.44
C THR A 304 12.55 -18.56 -19.51
N TYR A 305 13.83 -18.74 -19.19
CA TYR A 305 14.80 -19.29 -20.13
C TYR A 305 14.41 -20.69 -20.60
N TYR A 306 13.90 -21.53 -19.69
CA TYR A 306 13.41 -22.86 -20.07
C TYR A 306 12.27 -22.78 -21.10
N GLN A 307 11.28 -21.90 -20.87
CA GLN A 307 10.14 -21.71 -21.77
C GLN A 307 10.55 -21.05 -23.09
N ALA A 308 11.57 -20.19 -23.06
CA ALA A 308 12.12 -19.54 -24.27
C ALA A 308 13.11 -20.44 -25.03
N GLU A 309 13.34 -21.68 -24.60
CA GLU A 309 14.32 -22.63 -25.13
C GLU A 309 15.77 -22.11 -25.12
N ARG A 310 16.08 -21.17 -24.20
CA ARG A 310 17.41 -20.56 -24.01
C ARG A 310 18.22 -21.39 -22.99
N TYR A 311 18.52 -22.63 -23.35
CA TYR A 311 19.10 -23.59 -22.41
C TYR A 311 20.56 -23.28 -22.04
N ASP A 312 21.34 -22.66 -22.94
CA ASP A 312 22.69 -22.24 -22.65
C ASP A 312 22.74 -21.18 -21.53
N GLU A 313 21.80 -20.24 -21.53
CA GLU A 313 21.66 -19.20 -20.50
C GLU A 313 20.99 -19.76 -19.23
N LEU A 314 20.15 -20.78 -19.35
CA LEU A 314 19.51 -21.44 -18.23
C LEU A 314 20.50 -22.17 -17.33
N VAL A 315 21.48 -22.88 -17.91
CA VAL A 315 22.44 -23.72 -17.15
C VAL A 315 23.14 -22.95 -16.02
N PRO A 316 23.76 -21.77 -16.24
CA PRO A 316 24.42 -21.05 -15.16
C PRO A 316 23.45 -20.59 -14.08
N VAL A 317 22.24 -20.09 -14.41
CA VAL A 317 21.25 -19.62 -13.43
C VAL A 317 20.67 -20.78 -12.62
N ALA A 318 20.30 -21.88 -13.28
CA ALA A 318 19.82 -23.07 -12.59
C ALA A 318 20.93 -23.75 -11.76
N GLY A 319 22.19 -23.68 -12.20
CA GLY A 319 23.33 -24.12 -11.42
C GLY A 319 23.51 -23.34 -10.13
N GLU A 320 23.41 -22.01 -10.20
CA GLU A 320 23.46 -21.14 -9.02
C GLU A 320 22.29 -21.41 -8.07
N LEU A 321 21.06 -21.64 -8.58
CA LEU A 321 19.93 -22.03 -7.75
C LEU A 321 20.18 -23.35 -7.01
N VAL A 322 20.78 -24.36 -7.67
CA VAL A 322 21.15 -25.64 -7.04
C VAL A 322 22.21 -25.43 -5.96
N ASP A 323 23.20 -24.56 -6.19
CA ASP A 323 24.30 -24.34 -5.25
C ASP A 323 23.85 -23.51 -4.04
N ARG A 324 22.98 -22.51 -4.22
CA ARG A 324 22.44 -21.69 -3.11
C ARG A 324 21.31 -22.38 -2.36
N TYR A 325 20.50 -23.18 -3.07
CA TYR A 325 19.31 -23.85 -2.52
C TYR A 325 19.37 -25.37 -2.74
N PRO A 326 20.39 -26.02 -2.19
CA PRO A 326 20.71 -27.43 -2.47
C PRO A 326 19.67 -28.45 -1.99
N PHE A 327 18.73 -28.02 -1.14
CA PHE A 327 17.66 -28.89 -0.65
C PHE A 327 16.36 -28.75 -1.46
N GLU A 328 16.35 -28.01 -2.56
CA GLU A 328 15.17 -27.79 -3.39
C GLU A 328 15.26 -28.59 -4.70
N SER A 329 14.60 -29.73 -4.73
CA SER A 329 14.65 -30.68 -5.86
C SER A 329 14.16 -30.11 -7.19
N VAL A 330 13.31 -29.09 -7.16
CA VAL A 330 12.82 -28.37 -8.37
C VAL A 330 13.96 -27.76 -9.17
N ASN A 331 14.98 -27.20 -8.50
CA ASN A 331 16.15 -26.57 -9.14
C ASN A 331 17.01 -27.60 -9.88
N TYR A 332 17.18 -28.79 -9.27
CA TYR A 332 17.87 -29.91 -9.94
C TYR A 332 17.12 -30.39 -11.18
N ASN A 333 15.81 -30.46 -11.12
CA ASN A 333 15.02 -30.87 -12.29
C ASN A 333 15.17 -29.89 -13.44
N LEU A 334 15.16 -28.58 -13.13
CA LEU A 334 15.32 -27.54 -14.14
C LEU A 334 16.72 -27.61 -14.79
N LEU A 335 17.78 -27.73 -13.98
CA LEU A 335 19.15 -27.86 -14.46
C LEU A 335 19.34 -29.15 -15.27
N ALA A 336 18.85 -30.30 -14.80
CA ALA A 336 18.97 -31.56 -15.52
C ALA A 336 18.21 -31.53 -16.85
N ASN A 337 17.02 -30.86 -16.91
CA ASN A 337 16.29 -30.68 -18.13
C ASN A 337 17.06 -29.80 -19.12
N ALA A 338 17.71 -28.72 -18.69
CA ALA A 338 18.53 -27.88 -19.52
C ALA A 338 19.68 -28.68 -20.17
N HIS A 339 20.43 -29.47 -19.37
CA HIS A 339 21.49 -30.35 -19.88
C HIS A 339 20.98 -31.38 -20.87
N ARG A 340 19.77 -31.93 -20.62
CA ARG A 340 19.16 -32.91 -21.54
C ARG A 340 18.81 -32.26 -22.89
N GLU A 341 18.24 -31.07 -22.91
CA GLU A 341 17.92 -30.36 -24.15
C GLU A 341 19.20 -29.97 -24.93
N LEU A 342 20.26 -29.65 -24.22
CA LEU A 342 21.60 -29.44 -24.79
C LEU A 342 22.34 -30.74 -25.18
N GLN A 343 21.68 -31.90 -25.04
CA GLN A 343 22.24 -33.24 -25.35
C GLN A 343 23.41 -33.63 -24.48
N ASP A 344 23.61 -33.03 -23.32
CA ASP A 344 24.62 -33.39 -22.32
C ASP A 344 24.03 -34.37 -21.30
N ALA A 345 23.94 -35.63 -21.70
CA ALA A 345 23.33 -36.68 -20.89
C ALA A 345 24.15 -36.99 -19.61
N ASP A 346 25.47 -36.84 -19.66
CA ASP A 346 26.34 -37.13 -18.51
C ASP A 346 26.16 -36.07 -17.41
N ALA A 347 26.10 -34.78 -17.78
CA ALA A 347 25.82 -33.71 -16.84
C ALA A 347 24.37 -33.83 -16.26
N ALA A 348 23.40 -34.13 -17.10
CA ALA A 348 22.03 -34.34 -16.65
C ALA A 348 21.94 -35.48 -15.62
N LEU A 349 22.59 -36.61 -15.86
CA LEU A 349 22.64 -37.74 -14.92
C LEU A 349 23.30 -37.36 -13.60
N THR A 350 24.43 -36.66 -13.64
CA THR A 350 25.13 -36.17 -12.43
C THR A 350 24.24 -35.30 -11.55
N VAL A 351 23.49 -34.39 -12.17
CA VAL A 351 22.54 -33.52 -11.46
C VAL A 351 21.40 -34.32 -10.83
N LEU A 352 20.84 -35.30 -11.54
CA LEU A 352 19.78 -36.17 -11.02
C LEU A 352 20.26 -37.06 -9.88
N GLU A 353 21.47 -37.57 -9.93
CA GLU A 353 22.08 -38.34 -8.84
C GLU A 353 22.19 -37.49 -7.56
N ARG A 354 22.64 -36.23 -7.66
CA ARG A 354 22.65 -35.30 -6.52
C ARG A 354 21.24 -35.11 -5.93
N ARG A 355 20.21 -34.94 -6.77
CA ARG A 355 18.80 -34.82 -6.34
C ARG A 355 18.31 -36.07 -5.62
N GLU A 356 18.60 -37.27 -6.16
CA GLU A 356 18.17 -38.53 -5.55
C GLU A 356 18.87 -38.82 -4.20
N ALA A 357 20.06 -38.27 -3.98
CA ALA A 357 20.77 -38.36 -2.71
C ALA A 357 20.14 -37.52 -1.57
N LEU A 358 19.22 -36.63 -1.87
CA LEU A 358 18.53 -35.85 -0.83
C LEU A 358 17.59 -36.76 -0.01
N GLU A 359 17.79 -36.80 1.30
CA GLU A 359 16.94 -37.55 2.25
C GLU A 359 15.69 -36.76 2.64
N PHE A 360 15.76 -35.43 2.55
CA PHE A 360 14.66 -34.49 2.69
C PHE A 360 14.80 -33.36 1.67
N GLU A 361 13.72 -32.61 1.45
CA GLU A 361 13.74 -31.46 0.56
C GLU A 361 12.88 -30.32 1.07
N PHE A 362 13.23 -29.10 0.71
CA PHE A 362 12.37 -27.95 0.92
C PHE A 362 11.46 -27.76 -0.30
N LEU A 363 10.15 -27.79 -0.04
CA LEU A 363 9.14 -27.64 -1.10
C LEU A 363 8.97 -26.17 -1.49
N ARG A 364 9.07 -25.29 -0.53
CA ARG A 364 9.00 -23.84 -0.69
C ARG A 364 9.87 -23.22 0.38
N SER A 365 10.58 -22.19 0.00
CA SER A 365 11.25 -21.33 0.96
C SER A 365 11.28 -19.90 0.41
N GLN A 366 11.01 -18.94 1.28
CA GLN A 366 11.00 -17.54 0.92
C GLN A 366 11.57 -16.69 2.04
N LEU A 367 12.22 -15.59 1.65
CA LEU A 367 12.66 -14.54 2.55
C LEU A 367 11.60 -13.42 2.59
N THR A 368 11.16 -13.04 3.78
CA THR A 368 10.14 -12.01 3.98
C THR A 368 10.65 -10.97 4.97
N SER A 369 10.48 -9.69 4.65
CA SER A 369 10.65 -8.59 5.61
C SER A 369 9.37 -8.47 6.44
N VAL A 370 9.45 -8.80 7.72
CA VAL A 370 8.29 -8.83 8.64
C VAL A 370 8.00 -7.44 9.21
N SER A 371 9.08 -6.73 9.59
CA SER A 371 9.02 -5.35 10.08
C SER A 371 10.40 -4.71 9.92
N GLU A 372 10.56 -3.46 10.35
CA GLU A 372 11.86 -2.81 10.38
C GLU A 372 12.85 -3.68 11.16
N ASN A 373 13.97 -4.04 10.52
CA ASN A 373 15.06 -4.86 11.08
C ASN A 373 14.67 -6.31 11.45
N VAL A 374 13.52 -6.83 10.99
CA VAL A 374 13.10 -8.21 11.23
C VAL A 374 12.81 -8.90 9.91
N TYR A 375 13.55 -9.95 9.63
CA TYR A 375 13.38 -10.80 8.47
C TYR A 375 13.02 -12.23 8.89
N SER A 376 12.32 -12.95 8.05
CA SER A 376 12.06 -14.37 8.24
C SER A 376 12.36 -15.16 6.98
N VAL A 377 12.91 -16.37 7.17
CA VAL A 377 12.91 -17.43 6.14
C VAL A 377 11.89 -18.46 6.57
N GLU A 378 10.91 -18.69 5.74
CA GLU A 378 9.81 -19.60 6.01
C GLU A 378 9.59 -20.54 4.83
N GLY A 379 9.07 -21.74 5.11
CA GLY A 379 8.83 -22.73 4.07
C GLY A 379 8.24 -24.02 4.60
N GLN A 380 8.36 -25.06 3.75
CA GLN A 380 7.95 -26.41 4.09
C GLN A 380 9.10 -27.39 3.80
N VAL A 381 9.31 -28.36 4.69
CA VAL A 381 10.24 -29.46 4.51
C VAL A 381 9.45 -30.75 4.32
N MET A 382 9.80 -31.52 3.31
CA MET A 382 9.28 -32.86 3.07
C MET A 382 10.38 -33.88 3.37
N ASN A 383 10.07 -34.89 4.17
CA ASN A 383 10.92 -36.04 4.38
C ASN A 383 10.76 -37.02 3.22
N LYS A 384 11.85 -37.31 2.47
CA LYS A 384 11.83 -38.29 1.36
C LYS A 384 12.10 -39.70 1.85
N SER A 385 13.12 -39.91 2.67
CA SER A 385 13.61 -41.25 3.05
C SER A 385 14.28 -41.32 4.42
N ALA A 386 14.48 -40.19 5.09
CA ALA A 386 15.12 -40.16 6.40
C ALA A 386 14.21 -40.77 7.49
N THR A 387 14.82 -41.13 8.62
CA THR A 387 14.08 -41.64 9.77
C THR A 387 13.13 -40.55 10.32
N ALA A 388 11.87 -40.89 10.53
CA ALA A 388 10.90 -39.98 11.14
C ALA A 388 11.35 -39.61 12.55
N GLY A 389 11.24 -38.31 12.89
CA GLY A 389 11.69 -37.75 14.17
C GLY A 389 13.19 -37.44 14.22
N LEU A 390 13.94 -37.67 13.14
CA LEU A 390 15.33 -37.23 13.05
C LEU A 390 15.37 -35.69 13.09
N GLU A 391 16.21 -35.16 13.97
CA GLU A 391 16.52 -33.73 14.00
C GLU A 391 17.66 -33.45 13.02
N VAL A 392 17.44 -32.50 12.13
CA VAL A 392 18.43 -32.00 11.17
C VAL A 392 18.63 -30.50 11.38
N THR A 393 19.87 -30.08 11.31
CA THR A 393 20.23 -28.66 11.40
C THR A 393 20.65 -28.18 10.03
N VAL A 394 20.03 -27.11 9.54
CA VAL A 394 20.36 -26.47 8.27
C VAL A 394 20.74 -25.02 8.55
N PRO A 395 22.00 -24.63 8.40
CA PRO A 395 22.38 -23.22 8.52
C PRO A 395 21.80 -22.42 7.36
N ILE A 396 21.24 -21.26 7.69
CA ILE A 396 20.71 -20.29 6.73
C ILE A 396 21.52 -19.00 6.88
N ASP A 397 22.12 -18.58 5.78
CA ASP A 397 22.85 -17.33 5.68
C ASP A 397 21.96 -16.26 5.05
N LEU A 398 21.88 -15.06 5.65
CA LEU A 398 21.37 -13.87 5.02
C LEU A 398 22.49 -13.13 4.31
N LEU A 399 22.17 -12.63 3.12
CA LEU A 399 23.15 -12.01 2.22
C LEU A 399 22.87 -10.52 2.08
N GLY A 400 23.92 -9.71 2.19
CA GLY A 400 23.93 -8.28 1.88
C GLY A 400 23.94 -8.02 0.37
N GLU A 401 23.96 -6.75 -0.03
CA GLU A 401 23.86 -6.32 -1.44
C GLU A 401 25.04 -6.84 -2.30
N GLY A 402 26.22 -7.00 -1.73
CA GLY A 402 27.41 -7.55 -2.42
C GLY A 402 27.53 -9.06 -2.35
N GLY A 403 26.57 -9.78 -1.76
CA GLY A 403 26.62 -11.23 -1.58
C GLY A 403 27.40 -11.68 -0.34
N GLU A 404 27.85 -10.75 0.50
CA GLU A 404 28.49 -11.06 1.78
C GLU A 404 27.48 -11.63 2.78
N ILE A 405 27.90 -12.57 3.60
CA ILE A 405 27.08 -13.11 4.68
C ILE A 405 27.02 -12.05 5.80
N ILE A 406 25.83 -11.55 6.07
CA ILE A 406 25.57 -10.53 7.10
C ILE A 406 24.97 -11.12 8.38
N ALA A 407 24.35 -12.29 8.29
CA ALA A 407 23.88 -13.08 9.43
C ALA A 407 23.84 -14.56 9.05
N SER A 408 23.99 -15.43 10.04
CA SER A 408 23.83 -16.88 9.88
C SER A 408 23.15 -17.44 11.12
N GLU A 409 22.08 -18.21 10.91
CA GLU A 409 21.33 -18.87 11.98
C GLU A 409 21.06 -20.32 11.63
N GLU A 410 20.97 -21.17 12.62
CA GLU A 410 20.71 -22.60 12.46
C GLU A 410 19.19 -22.88 12.50
N LEU A 411 18.68 -23.42 11.41
CA LEU A 411 17.30 -23.93 11.35
C LEU A 411 17.29 -25.40 11.83
N LEU A 412 16.76 -25.62 13.03
CA LEU A 412 16.53 -26.97 13.57
C LEU A 412 15.16 -27.50 13.14
N ILE A 413 15.15 -28.64 12.46
CA ILE A 413 13.95 -29.28 11.93
C ILE A 413 13.84 -30.69 12.46
N THR A 414 12.68 -31.04 13.02
CA THR A 414 12.32 -32.45 13.26
C THR A 414 11.60 -32.97 12.02
N LEU A 415 12.19 -33.93 11.32
CA LEU A 415 11.63 -34.46 10.09
C LEU A 415 10.31 -35.24 10.36
N PRO A 416 9.25 -34.96 9.59
CA PRO A 416 7.97 -35.71 9.70
C PRO A 416 8.13 -37.17 9.22
N ALA A 417 7.06 -37.94 9.16
CA ALA A 417 7.10 -39.28 8.55
C ALA A 417 7.48 -39.21 7.06
N ALA A 418 8.09 -40.26 6.54
CA ALA A 418 8.50 -40.29 5.13
C ALA A 418 7.29 -40.05 4.21
N GLY A 419 7.43 -39.14 3.27
CA GLY A 419 6.35 -38.68 2.38
C GLY A 419 5.45 -37.59 2.97
N GLU A 420 5.64 -37.17 4.21
CA GLU A 420 4.92 -36.06 4.85
C GLU A 420 5.74 -34.78 4.85
N ALA A 421 5.04 -33.64 4.94
CA ALA A 421 5.65 -32.33 5.01
C ALA A 421 5.28 -31.59 6.30
N SER A 422 6.19 -30.74 6.79
CA SER A 422 5.96 -29.82 7.91
C SER A 422 6.45 -28.43 7.57
N SER A 423 5.86 -27.40 8.19
CA SER A 423 6.29 -26.02 8.00
C SER A 423 7.45 -25.66 8.94
N PHE A 424 8.29 -24.75 8.50
CA PHE A 424 9.34 -24.14 9.31
C PHE A 424 9.31 -22.61 9.21
N LEU A 425 9.84 -21.95 10.22
CA LEU A 425 10.03 -20.50 10.28
C LEU A 425 11.30 -20.21 11.08
N LEU A 426 12.20 -19.44 10.48
CA LEU A 426 13.40 -18.91 11.15
C LEU A 426 13.38 -17.40 11.05
N GLN A 427 13.58 -16.71 12.17
CA GLN A 427 13.56 -15.24 12.22
C GLN A 427 14.95 -14.69 12.51
N PHE A 428 15.25 -13.57 11.87
CA PHE A 428 16.48 -12.82 12.03
C PHE A 428 16.14 -11.40 12.48
N GLN A 429 16.94 -10.88 13.41
CA GLN A 429 16.89 -9.47 13.77
C GLN A 429 18.21 -8.83 13.35
N ILE A 430 18.17 -7.99 12.31
CA ILE A 430 19.35 -7.41 11.68
C ILE A 430 19.06 -6.00 11.17
N GLU A 431 20.00 -5.07 11.38
CA GLU A 431 19.88 -3.66 10.96
C GLU A 431 20.33 -3.46 9.50
N ASP A 432 21.11 -4.38 8.95
CA ASP A 432 21.62 -4.30 7.59
C ASP A 432 20.54 -4.64 6.55
N ALA A 433 20.66 -4.07 5.36
CA ALA A 433 19.79 -4.39 4.24
C ALA A 433 20.03 -5.81 3.73
N VAL A 434 18.97 -6.62 3.67
CA VAL A 434 19.03 -8.00 3.19
C VAL A 434 18.59 -8.06 1.73
N SER A 435 19.45 -8.62 0.88
CA SER A 435 19.21 -8.78 -0.56
C SER A 435 18.81 -10.20 -0.95
N GLY A 436 19.17 -11.20 -0.13
CA GLY A 436 18.85 -12.60 -0.38
C GLY A 436 19.20 -13.51 0.80
N PHE A 437 19.06 -14.81 0.58
CA PHE A 437 19.49 -15.85 1.54
C PHE A 437 20.02 -17.06 0.78
N GLN A 438 20.69 -17.96 1.48
CA GLN A 438 21.13 -19.26 0.98
C GLN A 438 21.15 -20.32 2.10
N TYR A 439 21.21 -21.58 1.73
CA TYR A 439 21.48 -22.68 2.66
C TYR A 439 22.98 -22.98 2.64
N ASN A 440 23.58 -23.07 3.81
CA ASN A 440 24.98 -23.44 3.92
C ASN A 440 25.11 -24.96 4.12
N GLN A 441 25.72 -25.64 3.14
CA GLN A 441 25.93 -27.10 3.18
C GLN A 441 27.03 -27.53 4.14
N ASP A 442 28.05 -26.69 4.35
CA ASP A 442 29.25 -27.05 5.11
C ASP A 442 29.01 -27.18 6.62
N GLY A 443 27.87 -26.69 7.09
CA GLY A 443 27.41 -26.75 8.48
C GLY A 443 26.39 -27.85 8.78
N SER A 444 25.87 -28.56 7.79
CA SER A 444 24.83 -29.57 8.00
C SER A 444 25.42 -30.83 8.64
N SER A 445 25.41 -30.92 9.97
CA SER A 445 25.68 -32.14 10.72
C SER A 445 24.35 -32.78 11.14
N ALA A 446 24.10 -33.98 10.65
CA ALA A 446 23.19 -34.89 11.32
C ALA A 446 23.85 -35.34 12.61
N ASP A 447 23.40 -34.85 13.76
CA ASP A 447 23.80 -35.43 15.04
C ASP A 447 23.23 -36.85 15.12
N SER A 448 24.14 -37.81 15.05
CA SER A 448 23.90 -39.25 15.14
C SER A 448 23.71 -39.72 16.59
#